data_d2f93963086c6945e68506e3a403d22d
#
_entry.id   d2f93963086c6945e68506e3a403d22d
#
_cell.length_a   1.000
_cell.length_b   1.000
_cell.length_c   1.000
_cell.angle_alpha   90.00
_cell.angle_beta   90.00
_cell.angle_gamma   90.00
#
_symmetry.space_group_name_H-M   'P 1'
#
loop_
_entity.id
_entity.type
_entity.pdbx_description
1 polymer ?
#
loop_
_entity_poly.entity_id
_entity_poly.type
_entity_poly.pdbx_seq_one_letter_code
_entity_poly.pdbx_strand_id
1 'polypeptide(L)'
;MATLVVVACASPWQNGQFGPDEASAIAKLGQPREVYELPNGGKRLMWPAQPFGERTTAIDVEADSKISRVRQVLAESEFERAQIGLWTQHDVLSNFGKPVEIAKFPRMQREVWSYRYMDNDVWYVLYHFYFDANGILRSTQQTPDPLHDPDHRNLFRRIF
;
A
#
# COMPACT_ATOMS: atom_id res chain seq x y z
N MET A 1 19.90 -42.18 -8.20
CA MET A 1 18.91 -41.38 -7.47
C MET A 1 19.15 -39.93 -7.78
N ALA A 2 18.30 -39.33 -8.61
CA ALA A 2 18.41 -37.91 -8.99
C ALA A 2 17.55 -37.09 -8.02
N THR A 3 18.20 -36.24 -7.22
CA THR A 3 17.54 -35.36 -6.29
C THR A 3 17.03 -34.14 -7.09
N LEU A 4 15.73 -34.04 -7.26
CA LEU A 4 15.07 -32.88 -7.86
C LEU A 4 15.18 -31.71 -6.87
N VAL A 5 16.02 -30.72 -7.15
CA VAL A 5 16.03 -29.46 -6.41
C VAL A 5 14.89 -28.61 -6.97
N VAL A 6 13.79 -28.56 -6.24
CA VAL A 6 12.70 -27.61 -6.50
C VAL A 6 13.21 -26.22 -6.07
N VAL A 7 13.65 -25.42 -7.02
CA VAL A 7 13.89 -24.00 -6.80
C VAL A 7 12.51 -23.34 -6.72
N ALA A 8 12.01 -23.15 -5.48
CA ALA A 8 10.85 -22.30 -5.25
C ALA A 8 11.21 -20.89 -5.73
N CYS A 9 10.47 -20.38 -6.69
CA CYS A 9 10.49 -18.95 -7.05
C CYS A 9 9.91 -18.16 -5.87
N ALA A 10 10.75 -17.88 -4.88
CA ALA A 10 10.40 -16.98 -3.80
C ALA A 10 10.36 -15.57 -4.38
N SER A 11 9.23 -14.87 -4.15
CA SER A 11 9.13 -13.46 -4.49
C SER A 11 10.33 -12.71 -3.89
N PRO A 12 10.91 -11.74 -4.61
CA PRO A 12 12.12 -11.00 -4.16
C PRO A 12 11.98 -10.38 -2.77
N TRP A 13 10.76 -10.28 -2.26
CA TRP A 13 10.38 -9.67 -0.99
C TRP A 13 10.37 -10.63 0.20
N GLN A 14 10.56 -11.95 0.02
CA GLN A 14 10.27 -12.96 1.04
C GLN A 14 11.49 -13.51 1.79
N ASN A 15 12.72 -13.30 1.35
CA ASN A 15 13.86 -14.03 1.93
C ASN A 15 14.99 -13.11 2.37
N GLY A 16 14.91 -12.58 3.59
CA GLY A 16 16.07 -11.97 4.27
C GLY A 16 16.79 -10.86 3.51
N GLN A 17 16.17 -10.35 2.43
CA GLN A 17 16.74 -9.32 1.55
C GLN A 17 17.14 -8.06 2.34
N PHE A 18 16.41 -7.76 3.41
CA PHE A 18 16.65 -6.58 4.25
C PHE A 18 17.38 -6.90 5.56
N GLY A 19 17.86 -8.13 5.73
CA GLY A 19 18.51 -8.60 6.94
C GLY A 19 17.53 -9.15 7.99
N PRO A 20 18.02 -9.51 9.18
CA PRO A 20 17.20 -10.17 10.19
C PRO A 20 16.42 -9.20 11.09
N ASP A 21 16.78 -7.92 11.11
CA ASP A 21 16.29 -6.96 12.09
C ASP A 21 16.04 -5.56 11.49
N GLU A 22 15.42 -4.71 12.29
CA GLU A 22 15.11 -3.33 11.95
C GLU A 22 16.34 -2.52 11.51
N ALA A 23 17.45 -2.67 12.24
CA ALA A 23 18.67 -1.91 11.95
C ALA A 23 19.22 -2.26 10.55
N SER A 24 19.18 -3.53 10.18
CA SER A 24 19.56 -4.02 8.85
C SER A 24 18.66 -3.46 7.74
N ALA A 25 17.35 -3.41 7.98
CA ALA A 25 16.39 -2.84 7.04
C ALA A 25 16.64 -1.34 6.84
N ILE A 26 16.83 -0.59 7.93
CA ILE A 26 17.13 0.84 7.88
C ILE A 26 18.47 1.11 7.20
N ALA A 27 19.49 0.28 7.44
CA ALA A 27 20.77 0.42 6.76
C ALA A 27 20.67 0.28 5.23
N LYS A 28 19.72 -0.54 4.75
CA LYS A 28 19.50 -0.77 3.30
C LYS A 28 18.54 0.22 2.64
N LEU A 29 17.46 0.58 3.33
CA LEU A 29 16.36 1.37 2.78
C LEU A 29 16.39 2.84 3.21
N GLY A 30 17.24 3.19 4.17
CA GLY A 30 17.18 4.47 4.86
C GLY A 30 16.09 4.49 5.93
N GLN A 31 15.86 5.66 6.53
CA GLN A 31 14.81 5.82 7.53
C GLN A 31 13.42 5.60 6.91
N PRO A 32 12.51 4.89 7.61
CA PRO A 32 11.13 4.75 7.15
C PRO A 32 10.44 6.13 7.17
N ARG A 33 9.57 6.36 6.21
CA ARG A 33 8.78 7.60 6.16
C ARG A 33 7.56 7.57 7.06
N GLU A 34 7.08 6.37 7.37
CA GLU A 34 5.91 6.14 8.21
C GLU A 34 6.16 4.96 9.14
N VAL A 35 5.66 5.07 10.37
CA VAL A 35 5.75 4.01 11.40
C VAL A 35 4.40 3.87 12.07
N TYR A 36 3.91 2.65 12.18
CA TYR A 36 2.64 2.33 12.83
C TYR A 36 2.83 1.25 13.88
N GLU A 37 2.22 1.44 15.05
CA GLU A 37 2.20 0.44 16.11
C GLU A 37 1.31 -0.75 15.71
N LEU A 38 1.76 -1.95 16.04
CA LEU A 38 1.00 -3.18 15.83
C LEU A 38 0.41 -3.71 17.15
N PRO A 39 -0.73 -4.41 17.12
CA PRO A 39 -1.40 -4.89 18.33
C PRO A 39 -0.55 -5.82 19.21
N ASN A 40 0.45 -6.48 18.63
CA ASN A 40 1.38 -7.38 19.34
C ASN A 40 2.55 -6.66 20.03
N GLY A 41 2.54 -5.32 20.06
CA GLY A 41 3.64 -4.51 20.60
C GLY A 41 4.82 -4.34 19.65
N GLY A 42 4.71 -4.87 18.45
CA GLY A 42 5.63 -4.60 17.34
C GLY A 42 5.28 -3.32 16.60
N LYS A 43 5.95 -3.07 15.49
CA LYS A 43 5.69 -1.90 14.64
C LYS A 43 5.82 -2.25 13.16
N ARG A 44 5.12 -1.47 12.34
CA ARG A 44 5.21 -1.51 10.89
C ARG A 44 5.97 -0.30 10.40
N LEU A 45 7.05 -0.54 9.70
CA LEU A 45 7.87 0.48 9.06
C LEU A 45 7.50 0.53 7.58
N MET A 46 7.29 1.74 7.02
CA MET A 46 6.90 1.89 5.62
C MET A 46 7.82 2.82 4.85
N TRP A 47 8.11 2.41 3.62
CA TRP A 47 8.86 3.15 2.62
C TRP A 47 7.98 3.35 1.37
N PRO A 48 7.12 4.38 1.36
CA PRO A 48 6.27 4.67 0.21
C PRO A 48 7.08 5.28 -0.94
N ALA A 49 6.86 4.81 -2.16
CA ALA A 49 7.33 5.46 -3.38
C ALA A 49 6.38 6.58 -3.84
N GLN A 50 5.19 6.66 -3.24
CA GLN A 50 4.20 7.71 -3.55
C GLN A 50 4.74 9.12 -3.26
N PRO A 51 4.24 10.18 -3.97
CA PRO A 51 3.03 10.18 -4.79
C PRO A 51 3.21 9.71 -6.24
N PHE A 52 4.43 9.52 -6.71
CA PHE A 52 4.71 9.22 -8.13
C PHE A 52 4.90 7.75 -8.42
N GLY A 53 5.24 6.95 -7.40
CA GLY A 53 5.41 5.51 -7.53
C GLY A 53 4.19 4.74 -7.05
N GLU A 54 4.09 3.50 -7.49
CA GLU A 54 2.94 2.61 -7.31
C GLU A 54 3.17 1.58 -6.19
N ARG A 55 4.28 1.69 -5.47
CA ARG A 55 4.69 0.69 -4.48
C ARG A 55 4.93 1.31 -3.12
N THR A 56 4.63 0.54 -2.08
CA THR A 56 5.02 0.83 -0.70
C THR A 56 5.53 -0.44 -0.05
N THR A 57 6.82 -0.45 0.28
CA THR A 57 7.41 -1.54 1.06
C THR A 57 7.02 -1.35 2.52
N ALA A 58 6.44 -2.39 3.12
CA ALA A 58 6.15 -2.45 4.54
C ALA A 58 6.92 -3.60 5.19
N ILE A 59 7.57 -3.32 6.32
CA ILE A 59 8.31 -4.28 7.13
C ILE A 59 7.70 -4.29 8.52
N ASP A 60 7.15 -5.43 8.92
CA ASP A 60 6.63 -5.66 10.26
C ASP A 60 7.79 -6.14 11.14
N VAL A 61 7.98 -5.48 12.27
CA VAL A 61 9.05 -5.72 13.24
C VAL A 61 8.41 -6.08 14.57
N GLU A 62 8.87 -7.15 15.19
CA GLU A 62 8.44 -7.58 16.51
C GLU A 62 9.00 -6.66 17.61
N ALA A 63 8.51 -6.82 18.84
CA ALA A 63 8.97 -6.03 19.98
C ALA A 63 10.49 -6.21 20.28
N ASP A 64 11.09 -7.32 19.85
CA ASP A 64 12.53 -7.60 19.97
C ASP A 64 13.35 -7.06 18.78
N SER A 65 12.75 -6.22 17.93
CA SER A 65 13.35 -5.61 16.73
C SER A 65 13.65 -6.59 15.59
N LYS A 66 13.18 -7.83 15.64
CA LYS A 66 13.32 -8.77 14.53
C LYS A 66 12.26 -8.57 13.47
N ILE A 67 12.64 -8.73 12.22
CA ILE A 67 11.71 -8.68 11.09
C ILE A 67 10.87 -9.95 11.09
N SER A 68 9.54 -9.79 11.21
CA SER A 68 8.60 -10.89 11.10
C SER A 68 7.97 -11.00 9.71
N ARG A 69 7.85 -9.88 8.98
CA ARG A 69 7.20 -9.88 7.67
C ARG A 69 7.67 -8.72 6.80
N VAL A 70 7.82 -8.99 5.50
CA VAL A 70 8.08 -7.97 4.46
C VAL A 70 7.00 -8.08 3.39
N ARG A 71 6.42 -6.93 2.99
CA ARG A 71 5.33 -6.88 2.00
C ARG A 71 5.43 -5.66 1.11
N GLN A 72 4.92 -5.80 -0.13
CA GLN A 72 4.45 -4.70 -0.96
C GLN A 72 2.96 -4.51 -0.66
N VAL A 73 2.58 -3.43 0.01
CA VAL A 73 1.21 -3.26 0.53
C VAL A 73 0.24 -2.60 -0.45
N LEU A 74 0.74 -1.97 -1.53
CA LEU A 74 -0.11 -1.41 -2.58
C LEU A 74 -0.30 -2.43 -3.69
N ALA A 75 -1.09 -3.46 -3.42
CA ALA A 75 -1.44 -4.52 -4.34
C ALA A 75 -2.91 -4.90 -4.13
N GLU A 76 -3.58 -5.36 -5.18
CA GLU A 76 -5.00 -5.71 -5.13
C GLU A 76 -5.29 -6.71 -4.01
N SER A 77 -4.51 -7.78 -3.91
CA SER A 77 -4.65 -8.81 -2.86
C SER A 77 -4.50 -8.27 -1.42
N GLU A 78 -3.77 -7.18 -1.23
CA GLU A 78 -3.66 -6.52 0.07
C GLU A 78 -4.87 -5.61 0.32
N PHE A 79 -5.36 -4.88 -0.71
CA PHE A 79 -6.55 -4.04 -0.62
C PHE A 79 -7.82 -4.84 -0.35
N GLU A 80 -7.96 -6.03 -0.93
CA GLU A 80 -9.10 -6.94 -0.70
C GLU A 80 -9.24 -7.42 0.76
N ARG A 81 -8.20 -7.28 1.56
CA ARG A 81 -8.25 -7.58 3.01
C ARG A 81 -9.06 -6.55 3.80
N ALA A 82 -9.35 -5.39 3.21
CA ALA A 82 -10.10 -4.34 3.87
C ALA A 82 -11.55 -4.77 4.13
N GLN A 83 -11.96 -4.72 5.38
CA GLN A 83 -13.28 -5.17 5.83
C GLN A 83 -14.27 -4.01 5.83
N ILE A 84 -15.18 -4.01 4.86
CA ILE A 84 -16.25 -3.03 4.76
C ILE A 84 -17.17 -3.11 6.00
N GLY A 85 -17.49 -1.95 6.59
CA GLY A 85 -18.30 -1.84 7.79
C GLY A 85 -17.52 -2.02 9.11
N LEU A 86 -16.26 -2.47 9.04
CA LEU A 86 -15.44 -2.69 10.24
C LEU A 86 -14.19 -1.79 10.26
N TRP A 87 -13.44 -1.74 9.15
CA TRP A 87 -12.21 -0.98 9.11
C TRP A 87 -12.48 0.52 9.22
N THR A 88 -11.63 1.17 9.99
CA THR A 88 -11.57 2.62 10.15
C THR A 88 -10.52 3.22 9.22
N GLN A 89 -10.49 4.56 9.15
CA GLN A 89 -9.39 5.29 8.51
C GLN A 89 -8.02 4.89 9.10
N HIS A 90 -7.96 4.66 10.43
CA HIS A 90 -6.72 4.20 11.08
C HIS A 90 -6.28 2.83 10.58
N ASP A 91 -7.20 1.89 10.39
CA ASP A 91 -6.88 0.56 9.87
C ASP A 91 -6.35 0.63 8.43
N VAL A 92 -6.99 1.44 7.58
CA VAL A 92 -6.53 1.66 6.20
C VAL A 92 -5.14 2.31 6.21
N LEU A 93 -4.93 3.34 7.03
CA LEU A 93 -3.65 4.05 7.14
C LEU A 93 -2.53 3.11 7.62
N SER A 94 -2.78 2.33 8.67
CA SER A 94 -1.78 1.41 9.24
C SER A 94 -1.47 0.21 8.33
N ASN A 95 -2.37 -0.14 7.40
CA ASN A 95 -2.13 -1.23 6.45
C ASN A 95 -1.49 -0.78 5.14
N PHE A 96 -1.84 0.41 4.63
CA PHE A 96 -1.42 0.86 3.29
C PHE A 96 -0.57 2.14 3.30
N GLY A 97 -0.44 2.81 4.46
CA GLY A 97 0.22 4.11 4.57
C GLY A 97 -0.66 5.27 4.12
N LYS A 98 -0.06 6.44 3.96
CA LYS A 98 -0.78 7.64 3.53
C LYS A 98 -1.26 7.52 2.08
N PRO A 99 -2.52 7.93 1.78
CA PRO A 99 -3.03 7.95 0.42
C PRO A 99 -2.34 9.04 -0.43
N VAL A 100 -2.40 8.90 -1.76
CA VAL A 100 -1.92 9.94 -2.68
C VAL A 100 -2.87 11.13 -2.73
N GLU A 101 -4.16 10.90 -2.45
CA GLU A 101 -5.19 11.92 -2.47
C GLU A 101 -6.26 11.64 -1.41
N ILE A 102 -6.75 12.71 -0.80
CA ILE A 102 -7.92 12.69 0.10
C ILE A 102 -8.94 13.69 -0.45
N ALA A 103 -10.08 13.18 -0.91
CA ALA A 103 -11.21 13.99 -1.35
C ALA A 103 -12.32 13.99 -0.30
N LYS A 104 -12.84 15.17 0.06
CA LYS A 104 -13.93 15.33 1.02
C LYS A 104 -15.20 15.80 0.32
N PHE A 105 -16.31 15.11 0.58
CA PHE A 105 -17.63 15.40 0.05
C PHE A 105 -18.59 15.72 1.21
N PRO A 106 -18.58 16.97 1.75
CA PRO A 106 -19.33 17.31 2.97
C PRO A 106 -20.84 17.11 2.84
N ARG A 107 -21.42 17.39 1.64
CA ARG A 107 -22.85 17.19 1.37
C ARG A 107 -23.28 15.73 1.44
N MET A 108 -22.37 14.82 1.10
CA MET A 108 -22.59 13.37 1.13
C MET A 108 -22.09 12.72 2.42
N GLN A 109 -21.47 13.51 3.30
CA GLN A 109 -20.79 13.04 4.52
C GLN A 109 -19.81 11.89 4.20
N ARG A 110 -19.02 12.07 3.14
CA ARG A 110 -18.07 11.08 2.65
C ARG A 110 -16.66 11.66 2.58
N GLU A 111 -15.69 10.82 2.90
CA GLU A 111 -14.28 11.07 2.65
C GLU A 111 -13.74 9.90 1.82
N VAL A 112 -12.94 10.20 0.79
CA VAL A 112 -12.40 9.19 -0.15
C VAL A 112 -10.89 9.28 -0.11
N TRP A 113 -10.23 8.16 0.16
CA TRP A 113 -8.78 8.02 0.13
C TRP A 113 -8.37 7.20 -1.08
N SER A 114 -7.48 7.76 -1.89
CA SER A 114 -7.03 7.13 -3.14
C SER A 114 -5.58 6.67 -3.03
N TYR A 115 -5.33 5.46 -3.49
CA TYR A 115 -4.00 4.83 -3.53
C TYR A 115 -3.66 4.46 -4.96
N ARG A 116 -2.49 4.90 -5.45
CA ARG A 116 -1.98 4.52 -6.76
C ARG A 116 -1.28 3.18 -6.66
N TYR A 117 -1.58 2.27 -7.57
CA TYR A 117 -0.91 0.98 -7.66
C TYR A 117 -0.89 0.47 -9.10
N MET A 118 -0.14 -0.62 -9.35
CA MET A 118 -0.18 -1.33 -10.63
C MET A 118 -0.98 -2.61 -10.48
N ASP A 119 -2.06 -2.70 -11.23
CA ASP A 119 -2.84 -3.92 -11.35
C ASP A 119 -2.13 -4.90 -12.30
N ASN A 120 -1.88 -6.11 -11.81
CA ASN A 120 -1.15 -7.18 -12.53
C ASN A 120 0.19 -6.72 -13.14
N ASP A 121 0.87 -5.73 -12.55
CA ASP A 121 2.09 -5.09 -13.05
C ASP A 121 1.97 -4.51 -14.48
N VAL A 122 0.75 -4.23 -14.95
CA VAL A 122 0.44 -3.75 -16.29
C VAL A 122 -0.34 -2.44 -16.29
N TRP A 123 -1.38 -2.35 -15.47
CA TRP A 123 -2.32 -1.24 -15.52
C TRP A 123 -2.14 -0.29 -14.35
N TYR A 124 -2.02 1.00 -14.64
CA TYR A 124 -2.01 2.04 -13.62
C TYR A 124 -3.43 2.33 -13.15
N VAL A 125 -3.68 2.11 -11.87
CA VAL A 125 -5.00 2.15 -11.26
C VAL A 125 -4.96 2.96 -9.98
N LEU A 126 -6.07 3.65 -9.68
CA LEU A 126 -6.35 4.21 -8.36
C LEU A 126 -7.35 3.30 -7.63
N TYR A 127 -6.98 2.87 -6.43
CA TYR A 127 -7.87 2.18 -5.51
C TYR A 127 -8.41 3.18 -4.49
N HIS A 128 -9.75 3.27 -4.39
CA HIS A 128 -10.44 4.25 -3.56
C HIS A 128 -11.10 3.57 -2.37
N PHE A 129 -10.88 4.10 -1.18
CA PHE A 129 -11.57 3.74 0.05
C PHE A 129 -12.56 4.85 0.42
N TYR A 130 -13.84 4.52 0.52
CA TYR A 130 -14.92 5.45 0.85
C TYR A 130 -15.31 5.31 2.31
N PHE A 131 -15.10 6.38 3.09
CA PHE A 131 -15.46 6.42 4.51
C PHE A 131 -16.70 7.27 4.73
N ASP A 132 -17.49 6.91 5.75
CA ASP A 132 -18.58 7.73 6.24
C ASP A 132 -18.11 8.82 7.19
N ALA A 133 -19.08 9.60 7.75
CA ALA A 133 -18.79 10.68 8.68
C ALA A 133 -18.09 10.22 9.99
N ASN A 134 -18.22 8.94 10.34
CA ASN A 134 -17.57 8.34 11.51
C ASN A 134 -16.20 7.74 11.19
N GLY A 135 -15.71 7.87 9.93
CA GLY A 135 -14.45 7.30 9.49
C GLY A 135 -14.48 5.78 9.28
N ILE A 136 -15.66 5.18 9.14
CA ILE A 136 -15.82 3.75 8.86
C ILE A 136 -15.86 3.50 7.36
N LEU A 137 -15.09 2.52 6.90
CA LEU A 137 -15.04 2.10 5.50
C LEU A 137 -16.40 1.54 5.06
N ARG A 138 -16.99 2.11 4.00
CA ARG A 138 -18.32 1.72 3.49
C ARG A 138 -18.29 1.07 2.12
N SER A 139 -17.32 1.40 1.30
CA SER A 139 -17.13 0.78 -0.01
C SER A 139 -15.72 1.02 -0.53
N THR A 140 -15.35 0.26 -1.54
CA THR A 140 -14.13 0.44 -2.31
C THR A 140 -14.46 0.49 -3.79
N GLN A 141 -13.61 1.11 -4.59
CA GLN A 141 -13.74 1.20 -6.03
C GLN A 141 -12.35 1.30 -6.68
N GLN A 142 -12.24 0.81 -7.89
CA GLN A 142 -11.06 0.99 -8.73
C GLN A 142 -11.40 1.88 -9.92
N THR A 143 -10.46 2.74 -10.31
CA THR A 143 -10.56 3.55 -11.54
C THR A 143 -9.20 3.59 -12.24
N PRO A 144 -9.17 3.75 -13.58
CA PRO A 144 -7.90 4.04 -14.26
C PRO A 144 -7.22 5.26 -13.65
N ASP A 145 -5.88 5.24 -13.56
CA ASP A 145 -5.12 6.38 -13.04
C ASP A 145 -5.05 7.49 -14.11
N PRO A 146 -5.67 8.66 -13.90
CA PRO A 146 -5.68 9.74 -14.89
C PRO A 146 -4.28 10.31 -15.17
N LEU A 147 -3.31 10.11 -14.27
CA LEU A 147 -1.93 10.53 -14.52
C LEU A 147 -1.28 9.73 -15.65
N HIS A 148 -1.68 8.48 -15.83
CA HIS A 148 -1.14 7.55 -16.82
C HIS A 148 -2.12 7.24 -17.97
N ASP A 149 -3.31 7.86 -17.96
CA ASP A 149 -4.29 7.69 -19.03
C ASP A 149 -3.86 8.49 -20.28
N PRO A 150 -3.56 7.81 -21.42
CA PRO A 150 -3.16 8.48 -22.65
C PRO A 150 -4.25 9.38 -23.22
N ASP A 151 -5.53 9.10 -22.97
CA ASP A 151 -6.65 9.88 -23.49
C ASP A 151 -6.81 11.22 -22.77
N HIS A 152 -6.49 11.31 -21.47
CA HIS A 152 -6.47 12.57 -20.74
C HIS A 152 -5.39 13.54 -21.23
N ARG A 153 -4.26 13.06 -21.75
CA ARG A 153 -3.23 13.91 -22.37
C ARG A 153 -3.74 14.61 -23.65
N ASN A 154 -4.72 14.04 -24.33
CA ASN A 154 -5.29 14.60 -25.56
C ASN A 154 -6.41 15.62 -25.30
N LEU A 155 -7.04 15.64 -24.12
CA LEU A 155 -8.06 16.64 -23.78
C LEU A 155 -7.45 18.04 -23.66
N PHE A 156 -6.26 18.16 -23.06
CA PHE A 156 -5.56 19.47 -22.95
C PHE A 156 -5.05 20.00 -24.30
N ARG A 157 -4.87 19.13 -25.29
CA ARG A 157 -4.40 19.49 -26.64
C ARG A 157 -5.51 19.99 -27.56
N ARG A 158 -6.80 19.81 -27.18
CA ARG A 158 -7.98 20.24 -27.97
C ARG A 158 -8.55 21.58 -27.53
N ILE A 159 -8.01 22.20 -26.48
CA ILE A 159 -8.52 23.46 -25.91
C ILE A 159 -7.61 24.67 -26.26
N PHE A 160 -6.47 24.44 -26.96
CA PHE A 160 -5.58 25.51 -27.46
C PHE A 160 -5.36 25.38 -28.96
#